data_caa54327203b0b3ecf5da8f168e968ff
#
_entry.id   caa54327203b0b3ecf5da8f168e968ff
#
_cell.length_a   1.000
_cell.length_b   1.000
_cell.length_c   1.000
_cell.angle_alpha   90.00
_cell.angle_beta   90.00
_cell.angle_gamma   90.00
#
_symmetry.space_group_name_H-M   'P 1'
#
loop_
_entity.id
_entity.type
_entity.pdbx_description
1 polymer ?
#
loop_
_entity_poly.entity_id
_entity_poly.type
_entity_poly.pdbx_seq_one_letter_code
_entity_poly.pdbx_strand_id
1 'polypeptide(L)'
;MNVKYWPVLLLSFLPLWAQALEVGERLAPWTLLDQFDQAFTLDNQTQTLLVARSMEAAKLVEAALQGQPKGYLEARHVVFLADIQRMPQLIAKMFAIPAMRDYSYRVMLDREGRVVPRYPGAGDKVLWPQLKAGQLVVQHEYSTAAQLHEALEKIRP
;
A
#
# COMPACT_ATOMS: atom_id res chain seq x y z
N MET A 1 -3.61 -64.92 -8.39
CA MET A 1 -3.73 -63.84 -7.40
C MET A 1 -3.13 -62.57 -7.98
N ASN A 2 -3.96 -61.74 -8.50
CA ASN A 2 -3.49 -60.46 -9.09
C ASN A 2 -3.75 -59.36 -8.10
N VAL A 3 -2.71 -58.93 -7.43
CA VAL A 3 -2.76 -57.72 -6.57
C VAL A 3 -2.53 -56.52 -7.48
N LYS A 4 -3.58 -55.80 -7.78
CA LYS A 4 -3.49 -54.52 -8.48
C LYS A 4 -3.02 -53.45 -7.48
N TYR A 5 -1.75 -53.07 -7.59
CA TYR A 5 -1.23 -51.89 -6.91
C TYR A 5 -1.78 -50.66 -7.59
N TRP A 6 -2.67 -49.95 -6.91
CA TRP A 6 -3.10 -48.62 -7.31
C TRP A 6 -2.11 -47.63 -6.72
N PRO A 7 -1.44 -46.80 -7.53
CA PRO A 7 -0.62 -45.74 -6.97
C PRO A 7 -1.52 -44.69 -6.36
N VAL A 8 -1.46 -44.55 -5.03
CA VAL A 8 -2.05 -43.43 -4.31
C VAL A 8 -1.18 -42.22 -4.64
N LEU A 9 -1.70 -41.35 -5.50
CA LEU A 9 -1.10 -40.05 -5.77
C LEU A 9 -1.34 -39.19 -4.52
N LEU A 10 -0.34 -39.12 -3.64
CA LEU A 10 -0.30 -38.14 -2.57
C LEU A 10 -0.11 -36.76 -3.21
N LEU A 11 -1.21 -36.04 -3.44
CA LEU A 11 -1.18 -34.62 -3.71
C LEU A 11 -0.69 -33.93 -2.44
N SER A 12 0.59 -33.59 -2.44
CA SER A 12 1.18 -32.71 -1.43
C SER A 12 0.57 -31.33 -1.61
N PHE A 13 -0.44 -31.02 -0.81
CA PHE A 13 -0.90 -29.65 -0.61
C PHE A 13 0.22 -28.91 0.12
N LEU A 14 1.08 -28.23 -0.63
CA LEU A 14 1.95 -27.21 -0.06
C LEU A 14 1.04 -26.03 0.35
N PRO A 15 0.98 -25.69 1.65
CA PRO A 15 0.28 -24.49 2.03
C PRO A 15 1.00 -23.31 1.39
N LEU A 16 0.30 -22.54 0.57
CA LEU A 16 0.72 -21.19 0.18
C LEU A 16 0.72 -20.36 1.47
N TRP A 17 1.85 -20.29 2.10
CA TRP A 17 2.06 -19.35 3.20
C TRP A 17 2.00 -17.96 2.57
N ALA A 18 0.94 -17.22 2.86
CA ALA A 18 0.94 -15.78 2.62
C ALA A 18 2.10 -15.22 3.42
N GLN A 19 3.17 -14.86 2.73
CA GLN A 19 4.35 -14.30 3.39
C GLN A 19 3.96 -12.94 3.94
N ALA A 20 3.77 -12.86 5.25
CA ALA A 20 3.70 -11.58 5.95
C ALA A 20 5.06 -10.89 5.81
N LEU A 21 5.06 -9.56 5.69
CA LEU A 21 6.28 -8.78 5.76
C LEU A 21 6.94 -8.97 7.14
N GLU A 22 8.22 -9.31 7.13
CA GLU A 22 8.98 -9.49 8.37
C GLU A 22 9.86 -8.28 8.66
N VAL A 23 9.99 -7.94 9.94
CA VAL A 23 10.92 -6.89 10.38
C VAL A 23 12.35 -7.26 9.97
N GLY A 24 13.07 -6.30 9.38
CA GLY A 24 14.40 -6.50 8.81
C GLY A 24 14.39 -6.92 7.33
N GLU A 25 13.24 -7.29 6.78
CA GLU A 25 13.10 -7.60 5.36
C GLU A 25 13.32 -6.34 4.51
N ARG A 26 14.10 -6.49 3.44
CA ARG A 26 14.24 -5.44 2.43
C ARG A 26 13.05 -5.50 1.49
N LEU A 27 12.35 -4.37 1.37
CA LEU A 27 11.24 -4.28 0.44
C LEU A 27 11.74 -4.27 -1.01
N ALA A 28 11.14 -5.13 -1.84
CA ALA A 28 11.40 -5.12 -3.27
C ALA A 28 10.95 -3.78 -3.87
N PRO A 29 11.77 -3.16 -4.72
CA PRO A 29 11.39 -1.90 -5.37
C PRO A 29 10.20 -2.10 -6.29
N TRP A 30 9.44 -1.04 -6.48
CA TRP A 30 8.33 -0.98 -7.42
C TRP A 30 8.24 0.43 -8.01
N THR A 31 7.65 0.51 -9.19
CA THR A 31 7.35 1.78 -9.86
C THR A 31 5.87 1.85 -10.15
N LEU A 32 5.23 2.94 -9.74
CA LEU A 32 3.84 3.25 -10.05
C LEU A 32 3.71 4.68 -10.56
N LEU A 33 2.64 4.92 -11.30
CA LEU A 33 2.25 6.27 -11.71
C LEU A 33 1.33 6.89 -10.67
N ASP A 34 1.50 8.18 -10.44
CA ASP A 34 0.58 8.96 -9.61
C ASP A 34 -0.66 9.45 -10.39
N GLN A 35 -1.48 10.30 -9.77
CA GLN A 35 -2.67 10.89 -10.39
C GLN A 35 -2.35 11.84 -11.56
N PHE A 36 -1.09 12.23 -11.74
CA PHE A 36 -0.62 13.07 -12.84
C PHE A 36 0.13 12.26 -13.91
N ASP A 37 0.05 10.94 -13.85
CA ASP A 37 0.82 10.01 -14.71
C ASP A 37 2.34 10.15 -14.58
N GLN A 38 2.81 10.67 -13.44
CA GLN A 38 4.23 10.76 -13.14
C GLN A 38 4.70 9.51 -12.38
N ALA A 39 5.81 8.95 -12.81
CA ALA A 39 6.37 7.76 -12.19
C ALA A 39 7.02 8.08 -10.84
N PHE A 40 6.83 7.16 -9.91
CA PHE A 40 7.57 7.09 -8.65
C PHE A 40 8.10 5.69 -8.45
N THR A 41 9.37 5.58 -8.11
CA THR A 41 10.02 4.31 -7.75
C THR A 41 10.37 4.33 -6.27
N LEU A 42 9.98 3.28 -5.55
CA LEU A 42 10.35 3.13 -4.14
C LEU A 42 11.87 3.13 -4.01
N ASP A 43 12.39 4.03 -3.21
CA ASP A 43 13.81 4.22 -2.95
C ASP A 43 14.16 4.04 -1.46
N ASN A 44 15.45 4.16 -1.17
CA ASN A 44 15.95 4.04 0.21
C ASN A 44 15.71 5.28 1.07
N GLN A 45 15.20 6.37 0.51
CA GLN A 45 14.89 7.60 1.23
C GLN A 45 13.48 7.59 1.81
N THR A 46 12.59 6.78 1.26
CA THR A 46 11.24 6.60 1.80
C THR A 46 11.31 5.99 3.19
N GLN A 47 10.73 6.68 4.18
CA GLN A 47 10.75 6.25 5.59
C GLN A 47 9.43 5.64 6.03
N THR A 48 8.33 6.01 5.37
CA THR A 48 7.00 5.50 5.71
C THR A 48 6.16 5.36 4.45
N LEU A 49 5.43 4.24 4.37
CA LEU A 49 4.35 4.07 3.40
C LEU A 49 3.00 4.21 4.09
N LEU A 50 2.05 4.83 3.42
CA LEU A 50 0.64 4.73 3.74
C LEU A 50 0.00 3.84 2.70
N VAL A 51 -0.44 2.65 3.09
CA VAL A 51 -1.00 1.68 2.16
C VAL A 51 -2.50 1.56 2.38
N ALA A 52 -3.28 2.01 1.40
CA ALA A 52 -4.73 1.90 1.38
C ALA A 52 -5.15 0.86 0.32
N ARG A 53 -5.71 -0.26 0.79
CA ARG A 53 -6.16 -1.34 -0.10
C ARG A 53 -7.65 -1.31 -0.40
N SER A 54 -8.35 -0.31 0.09
CA SER A 54 -9.79 -0.12 -0.13
C SER A 54 -10.14 1.36 -0.23
N MET A 55 -11.33 1.65 -0.72
CA MET A 55 -11.89 3.00 -0.72
C MET A 55 -12.04 3.54 0.70
N GLU A 56 -12.41 2.70 1.67
CA GLU A 56 -12.54 3.10 3.08
C GLU A 56 -11.20 3.52 3.66
N ALA A 57 -10.15 2.74 3.44
CA ALA A 57 -8.80 3.08 3.87
C ALA A 57 -8.30 4.37 3.18
N ALA A 58 -8.55 4.54 1.89
CA ALA A 58 -8.19 5.76 1.16
C ALA A 58 -8.86 7.01 1.73
N LYS A 59 -10.12 6.91 2.13
CA LYS A 59 -10.85 8.01 2.79
C LYS A 59 -10.27 8.39 4.15
N LEU A 60 -9.74 7.43 4.90
CA LEU A 60 -9.02 7.73 6.15
C LEU A 60 -7.78 8.59 5.89
N VAL A 61 -7.03 8.27 4.86
CA VAL A 61 -5.85 9.07 4.47
C VAL A 61 -6.27 10.47 4.00
N GLU A 62 -7.28 10.55 3.15
CA GLU A 62 -7.82 11.84 2.70
C GLU A 62 -8.24 12.73 3.87
N ALA A 63 -8.99 12.18 4.82
CA ALA A 63 -9.41 12.92 6.00
C ALA A 63 -8.24 13.32 6.90
N ALA A 64 -7.25 12.46 7.08
CA ALA A 64 -6.05 12.76 7.87
C ALA A 64 -5.17 13.85 7.25
N LEU A 65 -5.20 13.99 5.92
CA LEU A 65 -4.41 14.97 5.18
C LEU A 65 -5.19 16.23 4.83
N GLN A 66 -6.45 16.35 5.24
CA GLN A 66 -7.26 17.52 4.97
C GLN A 66 -6.61 18.79 5.51
N GLY A 67 -6.49 19.82 4.66
CA GLY A 67 -5.90 21.10 5.02
C GLY A 67 -4.37 21.14 5.05
N GLN A 68 -3.71 20.04 4.76
CA GLN A 68 -2.24 20.01 4.71
C GLN A 68 -1.72 20.65 3.41
N PRO A 69 -0.60 21.40 3.47
CA PRO A 69 -0.03 22.04 2.30
C PRO A 69 0.62 21.05 1.34
N LYS A 70 0.87 21.49 0.11
CA LYS A 70 1.71 20.72 -0.84
C LYS A 70 3.08 20.47 -0.24
N GLY A 71 3.60 19.24 -0.46
CA GLY A 71 4.90 18.84 0.07
C GLY A 71 4.86 18.32 1.51
N TYR A 72 3.70 18.26 2.15
CA TYR A 72 3.57 17.79 3.53
C TYR A 72 4.09 16.34 3.72
N LEU A 73 3.72 15.44 2.83
CA LEU A 73 4.18 14.05 2.88
C LEU A 73 5.65 13.93 2.46
N GLU A 74 6.04 14.61 1.41
CA GLU A 74 7.41 14.58 0.88
C GLU A 74 8.42 15.10 1.91
N ALA A 75 8.10 16.17 2.63
CA ALA A 75 8.95 16.70 3.70
C ALA A 75 9.17 15.69 4.84
N ARG A 76 8.26 14.75 5.01
CA ARG A 76 8.31 13.69 6.02
C ARG A 76 8.80 12.34 5.48
N HIS A 77 9.21 12.28 4.22
CA HIS A 77 9.58 11.04 3.53
C HIS A 77 8.48 9.96 3.58
N VAL A 78 7.24 10.40 3.47
CA VAL A 78 6.03 9.56 3.45
C VAL A 78 5.50 9.45 2.03
N VAL A 79 5.17 8.23 1.62
CA VAL A 79 4.59 7.93 0.31
C VAL A 79 3.22 7.28 0.49
N PHE A 80 2.21 7.80 -0.20
CA PHE A 80 0.86 7.26 -0.19
C PHE A 80 0.64 6.35 -1.39
N LEU A 81 0.27 5.10 -1.13
CA LEU A 81 0.02 4.03 -2.09
C LEU A 81 -1.43 3.57 -1.96
N ALA A 82 -2.20 3.63 -3.04
CA ALA A 82 -3.60 3.22 -3.07
C ALA A 82 -3.86 2.15 -4.12
N ASP A 83 -4.57 1.10 -3.74
CA ASP A 83 -5.09 0.08 -4.64
C ASP A 83 -6.40 0.56 -5.28
N ILE A 84 -6.42 0.67 -6.60
CA ILE A 84 -7.61 1.06 -7.37
C ILE A 84 -8.02 -0.01 -8.39
N GLN A 85 -7.45 -1.22 -8.32
CA GLN A 85 -7.73 -2.28 -9.31
C GLN A 85 -9.20 -2.69 -9.36
N ARG A 86 -9.91 -2.60 -8.24
CA ARG A 86 -11.34 -2.95 -8.16
C ARG A 86 -12.28 -1.88 -8.70
N MET A 87 -11.76 -0.68 -8.89
CA MET A 87 -12.50 0.40 -9.52
C MET A 87 -12.61 0.14 -11.02
N PRO A 88 -13.81 0.21 -11.63
CA PRO A 88 -13.92 0.11 -13.08
C PRO A 88 -13.00 1.12 -13.76
N GLN A 89 -12.24 0.67 -14.76
CA GLN A 89 -11.21 1.49 -15.41
C GLN A 89 -11.76 2.81 -15.98
N LEU A 90 -12.97 2.77 -16.54
CA LEU A 90 -13.62 3.96 -17.08
C LEU A 90 -13.92 4.98 -15.96
N ILE A 91 -14.42 4.52 -14.81
CA ILE A 91 -14.68 5.36 -13.64
C ILE A 91 -13.38 5.94 -13.09
N ALA A 92 -12.35 5.12 -12.96
CA ALA A 92 -11.04 5.58 -12.50
C ALA A 92 -10.49 6.68 -13.41
N LYS A 93 -10.47 6.44 -14.72
CA LYS A 93 -9.88 7.34 -15.71
C LYS A 93 -10.66 8.65 -15.89
N MET A 94 -11.98 8.59 -15.90
CA MET A 94 -12.83 9.75 -16.21
C MET A 94 -13.21 10.60 -14.98
N PHE A 95 -13.25 10.00 -13.80
CA PHE A 95 -13.77 10.67 -12.61
C PHE A 95 -12.82 10.65 -11.42
N ALA A 96 -12.36 9.46 -10.99
CA ALA A 96 -11.61 9.34 -9.75
C ALA A 96 -10.21 9.95 -9.85
N ILE A 97 -9.45 9.61 -10.86
CA ILE A 97 -8.08 10.13 -11.05
C ILE A 97 -8.08 11.64 -11.31
N PRO A 98 -8.96 12.19 -12.18
CA PRO A 98 -9.07 13.64 -12.32
C PRO A 98 -9.40 14.36 -11.00
N ALA A 99 -10.30 13.81 -10.18
CA ALA A 99 -10.63 14.40 -8.87
C ALA A 99 -9.42 14.38 -7.92
N MET A 100 -8.59 13.34 -7.96
CA MET A 100 -7.37 13.25 -7.14
C MET A 100 -6.32 14.31 -7.51
N ARG A 101 -6.41 14.93 -8.69
CA ARG A 101 -5.48 15.99 -9.09
C ARG A 101 -5.65 17.29 -8.30
N ASP A 102 -6.78 17.43 -7.62
CA ASP A 102 -7.03 18.54 -6.71
C ASP A 102 -6.43 18.34 -5.31
N TYR A 103 -5.93 17.15 -5.02
CA TYR A 103 -5.26 16.87 -3.75
C TYR A 103 -3.94 17.62 -3.62
N SER A 104 -3.60 18.01 -2.38
CA SER A 104 -2.31 18.64 -2.08
C SER A 104 -1.14 17.64 -2.00
N TYR A 105 -1.40 16.35 -2.16
CA TYR A 105 -0.44 15.26 -2.04
C TYR A 105 -0.50 14.32 -3.25
N ARG A 106 0.59 13.59 -3.48
CA ARG A 106 0.66 12.56 -4.51
C ARG A 106 0.10 11.25 -3.99
N VAL A 107 -0.63 10.55 -4.85
CA VAL A 107 -1.14 9.20 -4.61
C VAL A 107 -0.52 8.27 -5.65
N MET A 108 0.27 7.29 -5.23
CA MET A 108 0.80 6.25 -6.12
C MET A 108 -0.30 5.22 -6.35
N LEU A 109 -0.72 5.06 -7.60
CA LEU A 109 -1.92 4.30 -7.95
C LEU A 109 -1.56 2.90 -8.42
N ASP A 110 -1.90 1.90 -7.62
CA ASP A 110 -1.80 0.50 -8.02
C ASP A 110 -3.03 0.10 -8.82
N ARG A 111 -2.96 0.31 -10.13
CA ARG A 111 -4.08 0.11 -11.07
C ARG A 111 -4.33 -1.37 -11.37
N GLU A 112 -3.31 -2.19 -11.23
CA GLU A 112 -3.33 -3.61 -11.59
C GLU A 112 -3.24 -4.54 -10.38
N GLY A 113 -3.13 -4.00 -9.16
CA GLY A 113 -3.01 -4.80 -7.94
C GLY A 113 -1.71 -5.59 -7.85
N ARG A 114 -0.61 -5.04 -8.35
CA ARG A 114 0.70 -5.71 -8.34
C ARG A 114 1.56 -5.36 -7.13
N VAL A 115 1.31 -4.23 -6.51
CA VAL A 115 2.14 -3.69 -5.44
C VAL A 115 1.47 -3.81 -4.08
N VAL A 116 0.25 -3.32 -3.93
CA VAL A 116 -0.47 -3.34 -2.64
C VAL A 116 -0.57 -4.74 -2.02
N PRO A 117 -0.81 -5.83 -2.77
CA PRO A 117 -0.83 -7.17 -2.19
C PRO A 117 0.48 -7.63 -1.54
N ARG A 118 1.61 -6.99 -1.83
CA ARG A 118 2.89 -7.27 -1.18
C ARG A 118 2.91 -6.80 0.28
N TYR A 119 1.97 -5.93 0.66
CA TYR A 119 1.83 -5.36 2.01
C TYR A 119 0.55 -5.89 2.64
N PRO A 120 0.56 -7.06 3.29
CA PRO A 120 -0.64 -7.65 3.86
C PRO A 120 -1.15 -6.85 5.06
N GLY A 121 -2.46 -6.70 5.17
CA GLY A 121 -3.11 -5.97 6.24
C GLY A 121 -4.63 -6.00 6.12
N ALA A 122 -5.35 -5.39 7.07
CA ALA A 122 -6.80 -5.30 7.06
C ALA A 122 -7.31 -4.35 5.97
N GLY A 123 -8.42 -4.70 5.32
CA GLY A 123 -8.96 -3.94 4.20
C GLY A 123 -9.48 -2.55 4.57
N ASP A 124 -9.98 -2.38 5.79
CA ASP A 124 -10.60 -1.15 6.30
C ASP A 124 -9.63 -0.23 7.06
N LYS A 125 -8.37 -0.64 7.17
CA LYS A 125 -7.33 0.11 7.89
C LYS A 125 -6.23 0.58 6.94
N VAL A 126 -5.56 1.67 7.33
CA VAL A 126 -4.35 2.14 6.66
C VAL A 126 -3.15 1.41 7.25
N LEU A 127 -2.44 0.67 6.41
CA LEU A 127 -1.20 0.04 6.80
C LEU A 127 -0.06 1.07 6.75
N TRP A 128 0.77 1.05 7.78
CA TRP A 128 1.89 1.97 7.96
C TRP A 128 3.20 1.19 8.13
N PRO A 129 3.82 0.69 7.06
CA PRO A 129 5.17 0.16 7.13
C PRO A 129 6.18 1.30 7.31
N GLN A 130 7.00 1.20 8.32
CA GLN A 130 8.09 2.13 8.56
C GLN A 130 9.40 1.53 8.10
N LEU A 131 10.16 2.30 7.32
CA LEU A 131 11.35 1.84 6.63
C LEU A 131 12.60 2.59 7.10
N LYS A 132 13.72 1.89 7.05
CA LYS A 132 15.05 2.50 7.18
C LYS A 132 15.96 1.91 6.13
N ALA A 133 16.46 2.75 5.22
CA ALA A 133 17.30 2.33 4.11
C ALA A 133 16.70 1.17 3.29
N GLY A 134 15.38 1.19 3.06
CA GLY A 134 14.65 0.17 2.31
C GLY A 134 14.29 -1.09 3.08
N GLN A 135 14.61 -1.18 4.37
CA GLN A 135 14.26 -2.32 5.22
C GLN A 135 13.10 -1.99 6.16
N LEU A 136 12.20 -2.95 6.36
CA LEU A 136 11.09 -2.81 7.28
C LEU A 136 11.60 -2.79 8.73
N VAL A 137 11.28 -1.72 9.46
CA VAL A 137 11.64 -1.56 10.87
C VAL A 137 10.47 -1.94 11.78
N VAL A 138 9.29 -1.43 11.48
CA VAL A 138 8.06 -1.67 12.24
C VAL A 138 6.87 -1.44 11.33
N GLN A 139 5.74 -2.04 11.68
CA GLN A 139 4.50 -1.91 10.94
C GLN A 139 3.36 -1.61 11.90
N HIS A 140 2.59 -0.57 11.59
CA HIS A 140 1.38 -0.19 12.32
C HIS A 140 0.17 -0.24 11.40
N GLU A 141 -1.01 -0.29 11.97
CA GLU A 141 -2.29 -0.11 11.28
C GLU A 141 -3.09 0.97 12.00
N TYR A 142 -3.72 1.85 11.21
CA TYR A 142 -4.58 2.91 11.73
C TYR A 142 -5.99 2.74 11.21
N SER A 143 -6.96 2.77 12.10
CA SER A 143 -8.38 2.60 11.81
C SER A 143 -9.19 3.89 11.83
N THR A 144 -8.59 5.01 12.23
CA THR A 144 -9.24 6.32 12.26
C THR A 144 -8.35 7.40 11.66
N ALA A 145 -8.98 8.41 11.06
CA ALA A 145 -8.28 9.57 10.50
C ALA A 145 -7.53 10.35 11.60
N ALA A 146 -8.11 10.45 12.80
CA ALA A 146 -7.49 11.16 13.91
C ALA A 146 -6.18 10.51 14.36
N GLN A 147 -6.17 9.18 14.49
CA GLN A 147 -4.95 8.44 14.85
C GLN A 147 -3.87 8.57 13.79
N LEU A 148 -4.26 8.47 12.51
CA LEU A 148 -3.34 8.63 11.39
C LEU A 148 -2.76 10.03 11.33
N HIS A 149 -3.59 11.06 11.51
CA HIS A 149 -3.15 12.45 11.56
C HIS A 149 -2.14 12.68 12.69
N GLU A 150 -2.44 12.21 13.90
CA GLU A 150 -1.53 12.31 15.04
C GLU A 150 -0.18 11.63 14.78
N ALA A 151 -0.20 10.45 14.14
CA ALA A 151 1.02 9.74 13.79
C ALA A 151 1.86 10.52 12.77
N LEU A 152 1.22 11.13 11.76
CA LEU A 152 1.90 11.98 10.77
C LEU A 152 2.53 13.22 11.40
N GLU A 153 1.84 13.88 12.34
CA GLU A 153 2.33 15.06 13.03
C GLU A 153 3.58 14.77 13.91
N LYS A 154 3.74 13.54 14.38
CA LYS A 154 4.93 13.11 15.14
C LYS A 154 6.17 12.94 14.26
N ILE A 155 6.03 12.81 12.94
CA ILE A 155 7.16 12.78 12.02
C ILE A 155 7.63 14.21 11.81
N ARG A 156 8.85 14.48 12.21
CA ARG A 156 9.47 15.80 11.96
C ARG A 156 9.93 15.87 10.51
N PRO A 157 9.70 16.99 9.81
CA PRO A 157 10.22 17.22 8.46
C PRO A 157 11.75 17.22 8.43
#